data_817103f0b654e20d814a5ef30ee1ea7a
#
_entry.id   817103f0b654e20d814a5ef30ee1ea7a
#
_cell.length_a   1.000
_cell.length_b   1.000
_cell.length_c   1.000
_cell.angle_alpha   90.00
_cell.angle_beta   90.00
_cell.angle_gamma   90.00
#
_symmetry.space_group_name_H-M   'P 1'
#
loop_
_entity.id
_entity.type
_entity.pdbx_description
1 polymer ?
#
loop_
_entity_poly.entity_id
_entity_poly.type
_entity_poly.pdbx_seq_one_letter_code
_entity_poly.pdbx_strand_id
1 'polypeptide(L)'
;MFEYFYNEIFRKTIISFGTLFNDISIKHTDSDGNKSTSKVPLAYGPIGKFLARLEQSPNLNKSVAMTLPRMSFEFTGLTYDPTRKVTTTQQITVKDPDTETTTKKVFMPVPYNMQFELNIMCKLNDDALQIVEQILPFFQPSYNLTVNLVSEINEKRDIPVVLENVSFQDEYEGDFTSRRVLYYTLRFTAKTYLFGPVSSATTDIIKGVSVRYLAGGAKSTERDVTYSIK
;
A
#
# COMPACT_ATOMS: atom_id res chain seq x y z
N MET A 1 -9.82 16.97 21.68
CA MET A 1 -8.47 16.80 21.09
C MET A 1 -8.43 15.59 20.15
N PHE A 2 -9.16 14.51 20.43
CA PHE A 2 -9.28 13.36 19.53
C PHE A 2 -10.73 13.29 19.02
N GLU A 3 -10.99 13.90 17.86
CA GLU A 3 -12.22 13.68 17.12
C GLU A 3 -12.11 12.39 16.32
N TYR A 4 -13.24 11.72 16.09
CA TYR A 4 -13.25 10.53 15.26
C TYR A 4 -12.97 10.91 13.80
N PHE A 5 -11.94 10.28 13.21
CA PHE A 5 -11.67 10.32 11.77
C PHE A 5 -11.09 8.97 11.32
N TYR A 6 -11.33 8.61 10.08
CA TYR A 6 -10.81 7.37 9.53
C TYR A 6 -10.56 7.50 8.02
N ASN A 7 -9.29 7.71 7.66
CA ASN A 7 -8.85 7.88 6.25
C ASN A 7 -8.60 6.56 5.52
N GLU A 8 -8.76 5.42 6.20
CA GLU A 8 -8.52 4.06 5.68
C GLU A 8 -7.09 3.82 5.15
N ILE A 9 -6.10 4.61 5.56
CA ILE A 9 -4.75 4.58 5.01
C ILE A 9 -4.11 3.19 5.16
N PHE A 10 -4.17 2.61 6.36
CA PHE A 10 -3.65 1.27 6.61
C PHE A 10 -4.33 0.23 5.73
N ARG A 11 -5.64 0.25 5.67
CA ARG A 11 -6.43 -0.70 4.87
C ARG A 11 -6.08 -0.60 3.39
N LYS A 12 -6.04 0.62 2.85
CA LYS A 12 -5.69 0.89 1.45
C LYS A 12 -4.27 0.41 1.13
N THR A 13 -3.29 0.67 2.02
CA THR A 13 -1.91 0.23 1.83
C THR A 13 -1.78 -1.29 1.88
N ILE A 14 -2.46 -1.97 2.82
CA ILE A 14 -2.47 -3.43 2.93
C ILE A 14 -3.07 -4.06 1.65
N ILE A 15 -4.21 -3.54 1.18
CA ILE A 15 -4.85 -4.04 -0.04
C ILE A 15 -3.94 -3.83 -1.26
N SER A 16 -3.35 -2.63 -1.39
CA SER A 16 -2.45 -2.32 -2.50
C SER A 16 -1.20 -3.19 -2.49
N PHE A 17 -0.64 -3.49 -1.31
CA PHE A 17 0.46 -4.44 -1.18
C PHE A 17 0.06 -5.84 -1.63
N GLY A 18 -1.11 -6.34 -1.22
CA GLY A 18 -1.61 -7.65 -1.64
C GLY A 18 -1.84 -7.76 -3.15
N THR A 19 -2.27 -6.68 -3.80
CA THR A 19 -2.50 -6.70 -5.26
C THR A 19 -1.23 -6.91 -6.07
N LEU A 20 -0.04 -6.55 -5.55
CA LEU A 20 1.24 -6.78 -6.23
C LEU A 20 1.50 -8.26 -6.54
N PHE A 21 1.06 -9.15 -5.66
CA PHE A 21 1.39 -10.58 -5.74
C PHE A 21 0.20 -11.44 -6.18
N ASN A 22 -0.90 -10.82 -6.58
CA ASN A 22 -2.14 -11.56 -6.87
C ASN A 22 -2.11 -12.35 -8.20
N ASP A 23 -1.22 -12.02 -9.12
CA ASP A 23 -1.19 -12.61 -10.46
C ASP A 23 -0.02 -13.58 -10.69
N ILE A 24 0.67 -13.97 -9.63
CA ILE A 24 1.76 -14.94 -9.69
C ILE A 24 1.23 -16.32 -10.08
N SER A 25 1.88 -16.96 -11.06
CA SER A 25 1.51 -18.28 -11.56
C SER A 25 2.75 -19.15 -11.80
N ILE A 26 2.58 -20.44 -11.64
CA ILE A 26 3.60 -21.45 -11.90
C ILE A 26 3.27 -22.26 -13.16
N LYS A 27 4.30 -22.76 -13.83
CA LYS A 27 4.15 -23.61 -15.01
C LYS A 27 4.78 -24.98 -14.76
N HIS A 28 3.98 -26.00 -15.00
CA HIS A 28 4.46 -27.37 -15.01
C HIS A 28 4.45 -27.92 -16.42
N THR A 29 5.47 -28.70 -16.77
CA THR A 29 5.52 -29.47 -18.01
C THR A 29 5.37 -30.94 -17.64
N ASP A 30 4.33 -31.57 -18.17
CA ASP A 30 4.09 -32.99 -17.95
C ASP A 30 5.05 -33.85 -18.78
N SER A 31 5.17 -35.16 -18.47
CA SER A 31 5.99 -36.13 -19.20
C SER A 31 5.70 -36.19 -20.70
N ASP A 32 4.47 -35.84 -21.09
CA ASP A 32 4.00 -35.79 -22.48
C ASP A 32 4.30 -34.44 -23.17
N GLY A 33 5.02 -33.51 -22.50
CA GLY A 33 5.35 -32.20 -23.03
C GLY A 33 4.23 -31.15 -22.94
N ASN A 34 3.08 -31.49 -22.36
CA ASN A 34 1.98 -30.54 -22.17
C ASN A 34 2.31 -29.55 -21.04
N LYS A 35 2.14 -28.26 -21.31
CA LYS A 35 2.38 -27.18 -20.34
C LYS A 35 1.06 -26.82 -19.65
N SER A 36 1.00 -26.98 -18.33
CA SER A 36 -0.09 -26.47 -17.49
C SER A 36 0.35 -25.25 -16.72
N THR A 37 -0.52 -24.23 -16.65
CA THR A 37 -0.28 -23.01 -15.86
C THR A 37 -1.28 -22.99 -14.71
N SER A 38 -0.78 -22.85 -13.47
CA SER A 38 -1.60 -22.75 -12.28
C SER A 38 -1.34 -21.44 -11.55
N LYS A 39 -2.40 -20.70 -11.21
CA LYS A 39 -2.31 -19.49 -10.42
C LYS A 39 -2.05 -19.83 -8.96
N VAL A 40 -1.12 -19.13 -8.32
CA VAL A 40 -0.79 -19.33 -6.90
C VAL A 40 -1.74 -18.49 -6.04
N PRO A 41 -2.58 -19.11 -5.20
CA PRO A 41 -3.53 -18.38 -4.36
C PRO A 41 -2.80 -17.57 -3.28
N LEU A 42 -3.20 -16.31 -3.13
CA LEU A 42 -2.72 -15.39 -2.11
C LEU A 42 -3.81 -15.17 -1.05
N ALA A 43 -3.44 -15.11 0.23
CA ALA A 43 -4.35 -14.81 1.31
C ALA A 43 -3.71 -13.89 2.35
N TYR A 44 -4.52 -13.02 2.98
CA TYR A 44 -4.07 -12.22 4.11
C TYR A 44 -4.18 -13.00 5.41
N GLY A 45 -3.09 -13.09 6.15
CA GLY A 45 -3.03 -13.68 7.48
C GLY A 45 -1.69 -14.32 7.82
N PRO A 46 -1.45 -14.57 9.12
CA PRO A 46 -0.20 -15.14 9.61
C PRO A 46 -0.01 -16.56 9.11
N ILE A 47 1.25 -16.92 8.85
CA ILE A 47 1.66 -18.24 8.38
C ILE A 47 1.16 -19.36 9.30
N GLY A 48 1.22 -19.19 10.62
CA GLY A 48 0.80 -20.17 11.60
C GLY A 48 -0.66 -20.61 11.46
N LYS A 49 -1.53 -19.71 10.99
CA LYS A 49 -2.95 -20.04 10.71
C LYS A 49 -3.09 -21.04 9.56
N PHE A 50 -2.23 -20.96 8.58
CA PHE A 50 -2.24 -21.86 7.42
C PHE A 50 -1.58 -23.18 7.76
N LEU A 51 -0.51 -23.18 8.56
CA LEU A 51 0.15 -24.37 9.06
C LEU A 51 -0.78 -25.21 9.93
N ALA A 52 -1.44 -24.59 10.91
CA ALA A 52 -2.41 -25.28 11.75
C ALA A 52 -3.52 -25.97 10.94
N ARG A 53 -3.96 -25.40 9.81
CA ARG A 53 -4.92 -26.03 8.92
C ARG A 53 -4.34 -27.21 8.14
N LEU A 54 -3.07 -27.17 7.78
CA LEU A 54 -2.38 -28.30 7.15
C LEU A 54 -2.27 -29.49 8.11
N GLU A 55 -1.96 -29.23 9.39
CA GLU A 55 -1.86 -30.25 10.44
C GLU A 55 -3.22 -30.86 10.81
N GLN A 56 -4.28 -30.04 10.87
CA GLN A 56 -5.64 -30.49 11.26
C GLN A 56 -6.34 -31.33 10.20
N SER A 57 -5.83 -31.40 8.97
CA SER A 57 -6.44 -32.17 7.88
C SER A 57 -5.51 -33.29 7.40
N PRO A 58 -5.27 -34.37 8.20
CA PRO A 58 -4.42 -35.49 7.81
C PRO A 58 -5.03 -36.38 6.72
N ASN A 59 -6.34 -36.28 6.46
CA ASN A 59 -7.02 -37.09 5.45
C ASN A 59 -7.00 -36.42 4.06
N LEU A 60 -6.13 -36.93 3.20
CA LEU A 60 -5.95 -36.55 1.79
C LEU A 60 -7.22 -36.71 0.91
N ASN A 61 -8.24 -37.40 1.36
CA ASN A 61 -9.47 -37.70 0.59
C ASN A 61 -10.61 -36.70 0.81
N LYS A 62 -10.45 -35.69 1.69
CA LYS A 62 -11.46 -34.63 1.83
C LYS A 62 -10.99 -33.39 1.05
N SER A 63 -11.85 -32.90 0.16
CA SER A 63 -11.67 -31.75 -0.73
C SER A 63 -11.43 -30.39 -0.03
N VAL A 64 -11.20 -30.38 1.28
CA VAL A 64 -10.92 -29.19 2.12
C VAL A 64 -9.44 -29.03 2.44
N ALA A 65 -8.58 -29.94 1.95
CA ALA A 65 -7.13 -29.81 2.11
C ALA A 65 -6.63 -28.57 1.36
N MET A 66 -5.85 -27.74 2.05
CA MET A 66 -5.20 -26.59 1.40
C MET A 66 -4.28 -27.08 0.30
N THR A 67 -4.49 -26.57 -0.90
CA THR A 67 -3.60 -26.84 -2.04
C THR A 67 -2.31 -26.01 -1.91
N LEU A 68 -1.17 -26.66 -2.09
CA LEU A 68 0.13 -26.03 -2.28
C LEU A 68 0.47 -26.04 -3.79
N PRO A 69 1.18 -25.06 -4.33
CA PRO A 69 1.77 -23.90 -3.65
C PRO A 69 0.74 -22.84 -3.24
N ARG A 70 1.07 -22.06 -2.22
CA ARG A 70 0.25 -20.99 -1.69
C ARG A 70 1.09 -19.86 -1.13
N MET A 71 0.56 -18.64 -1.21
CA MET A 71 1.17 -17.47 -0.57
C MET A 71 0.25 -16.90 0.50
N SER A 72 0.86 -16.36 1.55
CA SER A 72 0.19 -15.55 2.56
C SER A 72 0.99 -14.31 2.86
N PHE A 73 0.32 -13.22 3.18
CA PHE A 73 1.00 -12.02 3.64
C PHE A 73 0.31 -11.45 4.86
N GLU A 74 1.08 -10.76 5.68
CA GLU A 74 0.59 -10.09 6.87
C GLU A 74 1.31 -8.77 7.11
N PHE A 75 0.62 -7.87 7.81
CA PHE A 75 1.19 -6.66 8.37
C PHE A 75 1.77 -7.01 9.73
N THR A 76 3.09 -6.85 9.90
CA THR A 76 3.82 -7.30 11.10
C THR A 76 4.18 -6.18 12.06
N GLY A 77 4.31 -4.95 11.57
CA GLY A 77 4.70 -3.85 12.44
C GLY A 77 4.63 -2.47 11.81
N LEU A 78 4.69 -1.47 12.69
CA LEU A 78 4.70 -0.05 12.33
C LEU A 78 5.83 0.65 13.07
N THR A 79 6.65 1.41 12.34
CA THR A 79 7.78 2.15 12.91
C THR A 79 7.75 3.60 12.43
N TYR A 80 7.89 4.55 13.34
CA TYR A 80 8.02 5.97 12.99
C TYR A 80 9.35 6.22 12.27
N ASP A 81 9.32 7.03 11.20
CA ASP A 81 10.53 7.39 10.45
C ASP A 81 10.92 8.85 10.70
N PRO A 82 11.88 9.13 11.59
CA PRO A 82 12.29 10.49 11.91
C PRO A 82 13.01 11.19 10.75
N THR A 83 13.57 10.44 9.80
CA THR A 83 14.35 11.02 8.68
C THR A 83 13.47 11.76 7.69
N ARG A 84 12.19 11.36 7.55
CA ARG A 84 11.21 11.97 6.67
C ARG A 84 10.28 12.96 7.38
N LYS A 85 10.59 13.33 8.64
CA LYS A 85 9.77 14.24 9.44
C LYS A 85 9.63 15.60 8.76
N VAL A 86 8.40 16.08 8.64
CA VAL A 86 8.06 17.44 8.17
C VAL A 86 7.65 18.30 9.37
N THR A 87 7.66 19.61 9.21
CA THR A 87 7.27 20.57 10.23
C THR A 87 5.81 20.36 10.65
N THR A 88 5.55 20.29 11.96
CA THR A 88 4.23 19.97 12.53
C THR A 88 3.19 21.08 12.35
N THR A 89 3.63 22.32 12.12
CA THR A 89 2.77 23.50 11.95
C THR A 89 2.31 23.74 10.51
N GLN A 90 2.93 23.07 9.55
CA GLN A 90 2.62 23.26 8.14
C GLN A 90 1.32 22.54 7.78
N GLN A 91 0.47 23.21 7.00
CA GLN A 91 -0.81 22.71 6.51
C GLN A 91 -0.83 22.71 4.99
N ILE A 92 -1.49 21.71 4.43
CA ILE A 92 -1.87 21.64 3.01
C ILE A 92 -3.29 22.19 2.91
N THR A 93 -3.48 23.21 2.06
CA THR A 93 -4.81 23.75 1.76
C THR A 93 -5.17 23.36 0.34
N VAL A 94 -6.27 22.66 0.18
CA VAL A 94 -6.78 22.21 -1.13
C VAL A 94 -8.17 22.79 -1.33
N LYS A 95 -8.48 23.22 -2.55
CA LYS A 95 -9.84 23.60 -2.95
C LYS A 95 -10.73 22.37 -2.83
N ASP A 96 -11.90 22.52 -2.24
CA ASP A 96 -12.85 21.42 -2.13
C ASP A 96 -13.31 20.99 -3.53
N PRO A 97 -13.16 19.72 -3.92
CA PRO A 97 -13.59 19.25 -5.22
C PRO A 97 -15.11 19.33 -5.42
N ASP A 98 -15.90 19.31 -4.33
CA ASP A 98 -17.35 19.30 -4.37
C ASP A 98 -17.96 20.71 -4.35
N THR A 99 -17.27 21.67 -3.73
CA THR A 99 -17.71 23.06 -3.64
C THR A 99 -16.61 24.01 -4.07
N GLU A 100 -16.86 24.80 -5.11
CA GLU A 100 -15.86 25.76 -5.62
C GLU A 100 -15.52 26.91 -4.65
N THR A 101 -16.24 27.04 -3.55
CA THR A 101 -16.18 28.16 -2.60
C THR A 101 -15.47 27.84 -1.29
N THR A 102 -15.30 26.56 -0.96
CA THR A 102 -14.70 26.14 0.31
C THR A 102 -13.30 25.54 0.10
N THR A 103 -12.46 25.67 1.12
CA THR A 103 -11.14 25.05 1.15
C THR A 103 -11.07 24.03 2.26
N LYS A 104 -10.46 22.89 1.97
CA LYS A 104 -10.13 21.85 2.95
C LYS A 104 -8.68 22.02 3.39
N LYS A 105 -8.43 21.90 4.69
CA LYS A 105 -7.09 21.98 5.27
C LYS A 105 -6.76 20.70 5.99
N VAL A 106 -5.53 20.25 5.81
CA VAL A 106 -4.99 19.10 6.53
C VAL A 106 -3.56 19.40 6.96
N PHE A 107 -3.18 18.98 8.15
CA PHE A 107 -1.79 19.06 8.59
C PHE A 107 -0.90 18.14 7.77
N MET A 108 0.37 18.52 7.63
CA MET A 108 1.35 17.66 6.96
C MET A 108 1.37 16.28 7.60
N PRO A 109 1.50 15.23 6.77
CA PRO A 109 1.41 13.87 7.26
C PRO A 109 2.64 13.45 8.06
N VAL A 110 2.41 12.52 8.97
CA VAL A 110 3.45 11.88 9.76
C VAL A 110 3.99 10.66 9.02
N PRO A 111 5.32 10.56 8.81
CA PRO A 111 5.92 9.43 8.12
C PRO A 111 6.01 8.19 9.01
N TYR A 112 5.54 7.07 8.48
CA TYR A 112 5.66 5.76 9.12
C TYR A 112 6.12 4.71 8.11
N ASN A 113 6.86 3.74 8.61
CA ASN A 113 7.26 2.55 7.88
C ASN A 113 6.36 1.39 8.31
N MET A 114 5.60 0.84 7.37
CA MET A 114 4.77 -0.35 7.56
C MET A 114 5.57 -1.58 7.15
N GLN A 115 5.71 -2.53 8.06
CA GLN A 115 6.42 -3.78 7.82
C GLN A 115 5.44 -4.86 7.38
N PHE A 116 5.80 -5.55 6.30
CA PHE A 116 5.03 -6.66 5.74
C PHE A 116 5.89 -7.89 5.62
N GLU A 117 5.27 -9.03 5.79
CA GLU A 117 5.88 -10.32 5.57
C GLU A 117 5.04 -11.10 4.55
N LEU A 118 5.69 -11.55 3.48
CA LEU A 118 5.10 -12.43 2.46
C LEU A 118 5.70 -13.81 2.62
N ASN A 119 4.86 -14.79 2.90
CA ASN A 119 5.24 -16.17 3.08
C ASN A 119 4.77 -17.00 1.89
N ILE A 120 5.69 -17.72 1.29
CA ILE A 120 5.47 -18.63 0.16
C ILE A 120 5.62 -20.05 0.67
N MET A 121 4.58 -20.85 0.54
CA MET A 121 4.52 -22.24 0.99
C MET A 121 4.44 -23.15 -0.21
N CYS A 122 5.42 -24.02 -0.39
CA CYS A 122 5.52 -24.95 -1.52
C CYS A 122 5.86 -26.36 -1.05
N LYS A 123 5.50 -27.34 -1.88
CA LYS A 123 5.91 -28.74 -1.70
C LYS A 123 7.20 -29.04 -2.47
N LEU A 124 7.33 -28.44 -3.66
CA LEU A 124 8.47 -28.61 -4.55
C LEU A 124 9.32 -27.32 -4.53
N ASN A 125 10.64 -27.50 -4.50
CA ASN A 125 11.57 -26.38 -4.53
C ASN A 125 11.51 -25.62 -5.85
N ASP A 126 11.27 -26.32 -6.96
CA ASP A 126 11.15 -25.72 -8.29
C ASP A 126 10.00 -24.71 -8.36
N ASP A 127 8.84 -25.04 -7.77
CA ASP A 127 7.71 -24.12 -7.66
C ASP A 127 8.05 -22.87 -6.85
N ALA A 128 8.76 -23.05 -5.76
CA ALA A 128 9.17 -21.94 -4.91
C ALA A 128 10.14 -21.00 -5.65
N LEU A 129 11.11 -21.56 -6.37
CA LEU A 129 12.06 -20.79 -7.18
C LEU A 129 11.35 -20.01 -8.29
N GLN A 130 10.40 -20.65 -9.01
CA GLN A 130 9.60 -19.97 -10.03
C GLN A 130 8.84 -18.75 -9.45
N ILE A 131 8.28 -18.86 -8.24
CA ILE A 131 7.55 -17.77 -7.58
C ILE A 131 8.52 -16.65 -7.19
N VAL A 132 9.63 -16.99 -6.54
CA VAL A 132 10.60 -16.02 -6.03
C VAL A 132 11.26 -15.26 -7.20
N GLU A 133 11.59 -15.95 -8.29
CA GLU A 133 12.17 -15.35 -9.49
C GLU A 133 11.20 -14.37 -10.19
N GLN A 134 9.89 -14.57 -10.07
CA GLN A 134 8.90 -13.62 -10.57
C GLN A 134 8.78 -12.36 -9.71
N ILE A 135 9.19 -12.40 -8.44
CA ILE A 135 9.06 -11.28 -7.49
C ILE A 135 10.31 -10.41 -7.49
N LEU A 136 11.49 -11.02 -7.33
CA LEU A 136 12.74 -10.30 -7.04
C LEU A 136 13.12 -9.22 -8.07
N PRO A 137 12.97 -9.40 -9.39
CA PRO A 137 13.42 -8.42 -10.38
C PRO A 137 12.67 -7.08 -10.32
N PHE A 138 11.47 -7.05 -9.71
CA PHE A 138 10.69 -5.82 -9.59
C PHE A 138 11.17 -4.91 -8.44
N PHE A 139 12.00 -5.43 -7.53
CA PHE A 139 12.49 -4.70 -6.36
C PHE A 139 13.97 -4.29 -6.55
N GLN A 140 14.21 -3.12 -7.18
CA GLN A 140 15.54 -2.56 -7.43
C GLN A 140 15.69 -1.15 -6.84
N PRO A 141 15.93 -0.95 -5.60
CA PRO A 141 15.62 -1.75 -4.41
C PRO A 141 14.16 -1.63 -3.98
N SER A 142 13.35 -0.76 -4.62
CA SER A 142 11.97 -0.48 -4.24
C SER A 142 11.02 -0.52 -5.43
N TYR A 143 9.80 -0.90 -5.16
CA TYR A 143 8.66 -0.79 -6.07
C TYR A 143 7.70 0.29 -5.56
N ASN A 144 7.27 1.21 -6.41
CA ASN A 144 6.40 2.31 -6.03
C ASN A 144 4.92 1.96 -6.23
N LEU A 145 4.15 2.07 -5.14
CA LEU A 145 2.70 1.91 -5.14
C LEU A 145 2.02 3.27 -5.05
N THR A 146 1.23 3.64 -6.04
CA THR A 146 0.40 4.85 -5.96
C THR A 146 -0.89 4.55 -5.19
N VAL A 147 -1.05 5.17 -4.03
CA VAL A 147 -2.21 5.00 -3.16
C VAL A 147 -2.90 6.33 -2.90
N ASN A 148 -4.24 6.37 -3.00
CA ASN A 148 -5.02 7.52 -2.59
C ASN A 148 -5.17 7.51 -1.05
N LEU A 149 -4.32 8.26 -0.35
CA LEU A 149 -4.26 8.25 1.10
C LEU A 149 -5.45 8.95 1.74
N VAL A 150 -5.85 10.11 1.20
CA VAL A 150 -6.99 10.88 1.70
C VAL A 150 -7.96 11.15 0.55
N SER A 151 -9.07 10.42 0.55
CA SER A 151 -10.05 10.50 -0.54
C SER A 151 -10.76 11.85 -0.60
N GLU A 152 -10.98 12.50 0.56
CA GLU A 152 -11.68 13.78 0.66
C GLU A 152 -10.98 14.96 -0.05
N ILE A 153 -9.65 14.90 -0.17
CA ILE A 153 -8.83 15.92 -0.84
C ILE A 153 -8.14 15.35 -2.09
N ASN A 154 -8.46 14.10 -2.46
CA ASN A 154 -7.84 13.35 -3.57
C ASN A 154 -6.30 13.30 -3.51
N GLU A 155 -5.75 13.20 -2.29
CA GLU A 155 -4.31 13.16 -2.08
C GLU A 155 -3.77 11.78 -2.41
N LYS A 156 -3.12 11.67 -3.57
CA LYS A 156 -2.44 10.46 -4.04
C LYS A 156 -0.96 10.59 -3.79
N ARG A 157 -0.37 9.54 -3.22
CA ARG A 157 1.09 9.45 -3.02
C ARG A 157 1.64 8.12 -3.47
N ASP A 158 2.86 8.19 -3.95
CA ASP A 158 3.65 7.00 -4.23
C ASP A 158 4.30 6.52 -2.94
N ILE A 159 4.00 5.27 -2.60
CA ILE A 159 4.54 4.58 -1.43
C ILE A 159 5.62 3.63 -1.93
N PRO A 160 6.90 3.92 -1.70
CA PRO A 160 7.95 2.97 -2.03
C PRO A 160 7.91 1.77 -1.08
N VAL A 161 7.82 0.59 -1.67
CA VAL A 161 7.91 -0.70 -0.97
C VAL A 161 9.30 -1.26 -1.23
N VAL A 162 10.08 -1.41 -0.18
CA VAL A 162 11.46 -1.90 -0.24
C VAL A 162 11.49 -3.36 0.22
N LEU A 163 12.14 -4.21 -0.55
CA LEU A 163 12.46 -5.58 -0.12
C LEU A 163 13.71 -5.54 0.76
N GLU A 164 13.59 -5.96 2.02
CA GLU A 164 14.69 -5.93 2.99
C GLU A 164 15.45 -7.26 3.09
N ASN A 165 14.71 -8.35 3.14
CA ASN A 165 15.29 -9.67 3.35
C ASN A 165 14.46 -10.77 2.69
N VAL A 166 15.17 -11.82 2.27
CA VAL A 166 14.59 -13.07 1.81
C VAL A 166 15.21 -14.20 2.62
N SER A 167 14.40 -14.92 3.37
CA SER A 167 14.85 -16.08 4.15
C SER A 167 14.18 -17.35 3.64
N PHE A 168 14.94 -18.42 3.63
CA PHE A 168 14.51 -19.75 3.24
C PHE A 168 14.58 -20.67 4.45
N GLN A 169 13.52 -21.44 4.67
CA GLN A 169 13.46 -22.47 5.71
C GLN A 169 12.90 -23.74 5.08
N ASP A 170 13.63 -24.82 5.30
CA ASP A 170 13.22 -26.17 4.93
C ASP A 170 12.89 -26.91 6.23
N GLU A 171 11.61 -26.96 6.57
CA GLU A 171 11.17 -27.74 7.73
C GLU A 171 11.05 -29.20 7.34
N TYR A 172 12.04 -29.97 7.78
CA TYR A 172 12.04 -31.42 7.74
C TYR A 172 11.90 -31.94 9.17
N GLU A 173 10.67 -32.07 9.63
CA GLU A 173 10.38 -32.69 10.93
C GLU A 173 9.80 -34.09 10.72
N GLY A 174 10.55 -35.13 11.12
CA GLY A 174 10.03 -36.47 11.28
C GLY A 174 10.40 -37.49 10.19
N ASP A 175 9.68 -38.59 10.21
CA ASP A 175 9.87 -39.82 9.42
C ASP A 175 9.73 -39.55 7.90
N PHE A 176 10.29 -40.43 7.05
CA PHE A 176 10.23 -40.36 5.57
C PHE A 176 8.80 -40.27 5.00
N THR A 177 7.79 -40.46 5.83
CA THR A 177 6.36 -40.38 5.50
C THR A 177 5.75 -39.00 5.80
N SER A 178 6.49 -38.10 6.52
CA SER A 178 5.96 -36.79 6.89
C SER A 178 6.05 -35.81 5.72
N ARG A 179 5.07 -34.91 5.67
CA ARG A 179 4.96 -33.90 4.60
C ARG A 179 6.05 -32.84 4.79
N ARG A 180 6.92 -32.70 3.78
CA ARG A 180 7.89 -31.62 3.67
C ARG A 180 7.17 -30.39 3.11
N VAL A 181 7.29 -29.26 3.80
CA VAL A 181 6.83 -27.97 3.33
C VAL A 181 8.01 -27.01 3.33
N LEU A 182 8.24 -26.38 2.18
CA LEU A 182 9.29 -25.38 1.99
C LEU A 182 8.69 -24.01 2.20
N TYR A 183 9.38 -23.17 2.98
CA TYR A 183 8.98 -21.80 3.27
C TYR A 183 10.00 -20.81 2.74
N TYR A 184 9.51 -19.83 1.99
CA TYR A 184 10.24 -18.61 1.72
C TYR A 184 9.52 -17.46 2.40
N THR A 185 10.24 -16.69 3.19
CA THR A 185 9.74 -15.50 3.86
C THR A 185 10.45 -14.28 3.30
N LEU A 186 9.69 -13.39 2.68
CA LEU A 186 10.17 -12.11 2.14
C LEU A 186 9.66 -11.00 3.04
N ARG A 187 10.58 -10.16 3.53
CA ARG A 187 10.26 -9.01 4.39
C ARG A 187 10.35 -7.72 3.59
N PHE A 188 9.30 -6.92 3.71
CA PHE A 188 9.17 -5.66 3.01
C PHE A 188 8.88 -4.52 3.98
N THR A 189 9.38 -3.34 3.64
CA THR A 189 9.03 -2.09 4.32
C THR A 189 8.39 -1.13 3.33
N ALA A 190 7.13 -0.75 3.58
CA ALA A 190 6.40 0.27 2.83
C ALA A 190 6.49 1.61 3.57
N LYS A 191 7.05 2.63 2.90
CA LYS A 191 7.27 3.97 3.46
C LYS A 191 6.03 4.83 3.27
N THR A 192 5.07 4.71 4.17
CA THR A 192 3.78 5.41 4.10
C THR A 192 3.76 6.72 4.88
N TYR A 193 2.64 7.43 4.75
CA TYR A 193 2.34 8.69 5.42
C TYR A 193 0.95 8.63 6.05
N LEU A 194 0.85 9.02 7.32
CA LEU A 194 -0.42 9.09 8.03
C LEU A 194 -0.88 10.53 8.10
N PHE A 195 -2.09 10.78 7.59
CA PHE A 195 -2.75 12.07 7.65
C PHE A 195 -3.70 12.13 8.85
N GLY A 196 -3.76 13.30 9.46
CA GLY A 196 -4.76 13.61 10.49
C GLY A 196 -6.15 13.91 9.90
N PRO A 197 -7.07 14.45 10.71
CA PRO A 197 -8.39 14.84 10.27
C PRO A 197 -8.31 15.99 9.27
N VAL A 198 -9.22 15.97 8.30
CA VAL A 198 -9.41 17.06 7.33
C VAL A 198 -10.37 18.07 7.93
N SER A 199 -9.97 19.32 8.07
CA SER A 199 -10.84 20.39 8.51
C SER A 199 -11.41 21.14 7.31
N SER A 200 -12.73 21.27 7.23
CA SER A 200 -13.39 22.19 6.30
C SER A 200 -13.29 23.61 6.87
N ALA A 201 -12.44 24.43 6.26
CA ALA A 201 -12.41 25.85 6.60
C ALA A 201 -13.31 26.59 5.62
N THR A 202 -14.33 27.24 6.11
CA THR A 202 -15.12 28.23 5.38
C THR A 202 -14.25 29.49 5.20
N THR A 203 -13.29 29.43 4.31
CA THR A 203 -12.48 30.60 3.96
C THR A 203 -12.90 31.00 2.56
N ASP A 204 -13.52 32.17 2.47
CA ASP A 204 -13.88 32.75 1.18
C ASP A 204 -12.61 32.88 0.33
N ILE A 205 -12.61 32.23 -0.81
CA ILE A 205 -11.54 32.36 -1.78
C ILE A 205 -11.69 33.73 -2.42
N ILE A 206 -10.64 34.55 -2.38
CA ILE A 206 -10.62 35.81 -3.09
C ILE A 206 -10.72 35.54 -4.59
N LYS A 207 -11.92 35.76 -5.15
CA LYS A 207 -12.20 35.52 -6.58
C LYS A 207 -11.90 36.72 -7.46
N GLY A 208 -11.77 37.91 -6.87
CA GLY A 208 -11.46 39.12 -7.60
C GLY A 208 -10.86 40.21 -6.68
N VAL A 209 -9.96 40.95 -7.20
CA VAL A 209 -9.38 42.16 -6.56
C VAL A 209 -9.63 43.34 -7.46
N SER A 210 -10.35 44.34 -6.94
CA SER A 210 -10.57 45.62 -7.63
C SER A 210 -9.64 46.66 -7.03
N VAL A 211 -8.73 47.20 -7.83
CA VAL A 211 -7.80 48.23 -7.40
C VAL A 211 -8.17 49.55 -8.08
N ARG A 212 -8.50 50.57 -7.27
CA ARG A 212 -8.80 51.90 -7.76
C ARG A 212 -7.59 52.78 -7.53
N TYR A 213 -7.03 53.34 -8.61
CA TYR A 213 -5.96 54.29 -8.56
C TYR A 213 -6.55 55.70 -8.61
N LEU A 214 -6.37 56.47 -7.54
CA LEU A 214 -6.71 57.90 -7.50
C LEU A 214 -5.45 58.71 -7.76
N ALA A 215 -5.38 59.38 -8.89
CA ALA A 215 -4.33 60.36 -9.15
C ALA A 215 -4.75 61.68 -8.51
N GLY A 216 -4.00 62.14 -7.51
CA GLY A 216 -4.24 63.42 -6.84
C GLY A 216 -3.96 64.62 -7.76
N GLY A 217 -5.00 65.16 -8.39
CA GLY A 217 -4.98 66.35 -9.22
C GLY A 217 -6.35 66.61 -9.86
N ALA A 218 -6.73 67.84 -10.06
CA ALA A 218 -8.08 68.35 -10.33
C ALA A 218 -8.80 67.84 -11.61
N LYS A 219 -8.36 66.78 -12.25
CA LYS A 219 -9.08 65.96 -13.24
C LYS A 219 -8.61 64.51 -13.10
N SER A 220 -9.25 63.75 -12.23
CA SER A 220 -8.95 62.34 -12.04
C SER A 220 -9.55 61.51 -13.20
N THR A 221 -8.73 60.93 -14.03
CA THR A 221 -9.10 59.78 -14.84
C THR A 221 -9.06 58.57 -13.92
N GLU A 222 -10.22 58.18 -13.41
CA GLU A 222 -10.36 56.93 -12.65
C GLU A 222 -10.06 55.78 -13.59
N ARG A 223 -9.08 54.94 -13.25
CA ARG A 223 -8.77 53.73 -13.96
C ARG A 223 -9.04 52.56 -13.04
N ASP A 224 -10.20 51.94 -13.20
CA ASP A 224 -10.56 50.71 -12.49
C ASP A 224 -9.94 49.53 -13.22
N VAL A 225 -9.09 48.79 -12.53
CA VAL A 225 -8.51 47.55 -13.03
C VAL A 225 -9.07 46.39 -12.19
N THR A 226 -9.88 45.57 -12.80
CA THR A 226 -10.47 44.38 -12.14
C THR A 226 -9.72 43.13 -12.59
N TYR A 227 -9.12 42.43 -11.65
CA TYR A 227 -8.51 41.12 -11.88
C TYR A 227 -9.47 40.04 -11.41
N SER A 228 -9.93 39.18 -12.32
CA SER A 228 -10.73 37.99 -12.01
C SER A 228 -9.94 36.74 -12.38
N ILE A 229 -9.89 35.77 -11.47
CA ILE A 229 -9.37 34.44 -11.73
C ILE A 229 -10.49 33.61 -12.36
N LYS A 230 -10.23 33.09 -13.56
CA LYS A 230 -11.12 32.14 -14.23
C LYS A 230 -10.97 30.75 -13.64
#